data_34471c76468c6a6b0e5271a0ae5a74df
#
_entry.id   34471c76468c6a6b0e5271a0ae5a74df
#
_cell.length_a   1.000
_cell.length_b   1.000
_cell.length_c   1.000
_cell.angle_alpha   90.00
_cell.angle_beta   90.00
_cell.angle_gamma   90.00
#
_symmetry.space_group_name_H-M   'P 1'
#
loop_
_entity.id
_entity.type
_entity.pdbx_description
1 polymer ?
#
loop_
_entity_poly.entity_id
_entity_poly.type
_entity_poly.pdbx_seq_one_letter_code
_entity_poly.pdbx_strand_id
1 'polypeptide(L)'
;MKRSARTGRYAAKVSIQHKWVCKHELVGDTRMKSMYKTGRTGKTTIKEKAAYCRGRRDHMAVNQMAGKQSIEFQNSPYIISSASIVGPKEGEGPLGEWFDLVAPDAGLGENTWEEAESTMQKEALQTAIGKAQLMTQQVRYLFGGDLLAQLIATSFGNGDTQIPLFGLYGACSTCGESLALAAMAIAGGYADYAAALTSSHFGSAEKEFRFPQGYGNQRPLSATWTVTGSGAFLLSAKGGHVKVTGVTPGKIVDMGIKDNMNMGACMAPAACDTIYQNFMDFNRQPHDYDKIITGDLGTVGQKIVIDLLREKGFDISQQHMDCGIEIYDAEKQDTHAGGSGCGCAAVVLAAMILPKLRKGTWKRVLFVPTGALLSKVSFNEGQTIPGIAHGIVLEHC
;
A
#
# COMPACT_ATOMS: atom_id res chain seq x y z
N MET A 1 -46.45 -35.37 37.73
CA MET A 1 -46.95 -34.06 38.17
C MET A 1 -46.62 -33.01 37.09
N LYS A 2 -47.69 -32.45 36.55
CA LYS A 2 -47.63 -31.43 35.45
C LYS A 2 -47.28 -30.04 36.00
N ARG A 3 -46.42 -29.26 35.34
CA ARG A 3 -46.43 -27.78 35.26
C ARG A 3 -45.69 -27.44 33.98
N SER A 4 -46.34 -27.07 32.94
CA SER A 4 -46.95 -25.85 32.46
C SER A 4 -45.92 -24.80 31.98
N ALA A 5 -45.86 -24.70 30.64
CA ALA A 5 -45.15 -23.68 29.88
C ALA A 5 -45.76 -22.28 30.05
N ARG A 6 -44.96 -21.25 30.02
CA ARG A 6 -45.37 -19.89 29.61
C ARG A 6 -44.31 -19.27 28.74
N THR A 7 -44.67 -19.19 27.48
CA THR A 7 -44.05 -18.39 26.46
C THR A 7 -44.40 -16.91 26.68
N GLY A 8 -43.39 -16.05 26.87
CA GLY A 8 -43.55 -14.60 26.84
C GLY A 8 -42.84 -14.03 25.62
N ARG A 9 -43.61 -13.65 24.61
CA ARG A 9 -43.17 -12.88 23.49
C ARG A 9 -43.02 -11.43 23.91
N TYR A 10 -41.83 -10.87 23.83
CA TYR A 10 -41.63 -9.41 23.81
C TYR A 10 -41.27 -9.00 22.39
N ALA A 11 -42.25 -8.48 21.67
CA ALA A 11 -42.06 -7.73 20.45
C ALA A 11 -41.91 -6.25 20.81
N ALA A 12 -40.71 -5.73 20.86
CA ALA A 12 -40.47 -4.32 20.95
C ALA A 12 -40.40 -3.71 19.53
N LYS A 13 -41.48 -3.02 19.14
CA LYS A 13 -41.47 -2.12 17.99
C LYS A 13 -40.67 -0.88 18.36
N VAL A 14 -39.47 -0.72 17.81
CA VAL A 14 -38.76 0.57 17.84
C VAL A 14 -39.06 1.26 16.52
N SER A 15 -39.94 2.24 16.55
CA SER A 15 -40.20 3.19 15.48
C SER A 15 -39.23 4.36 15.67
N ILE A 16 -38.19 4.45 14.83
CA ILE A 16 -37.31 5.61 14.79
C ILE A 16 -37.68 6.41 13.54
N GLN A 17 -38.52 7.43 13.74
CA GLN A 17 -38.69 8.52 12.78
C GLN A 17 -37.62 9.58 13.08
N HIS A 18 -36.53 9.60 12.31
CA HIS A 18 -35.65 10.77 12.28
C HIS A 18 -35.99 11.59 11.04
N LYS A 19 -36.78 12.66 11.27
CA LYS A 19 -36.87 13.79 10.35
C LYS A 19 -35.60 14.63 10.49
N TRP A 20 -34.71 14.54 9.51
CA TRP A 20 -33.68 15.54 9.32
C TRP A 20 -34.30 16.79 8.69
N VAL A 21 -34.43 17.84 9.48
CA VAL A 21 -34.76 19.19 8.98
C VAL A 21 -33.43 19.93 8.80
N CYS A 22 -32.98 20.05 7.57
CA CYS A 22 -31.92 20.99 7.21
C CYS A 22 -32.50 22.42 7.28
N LYS A 23 -32.21 23.16 8.34
CA LYS A 23 -32.33 24.61 8.35
C LYS A 23 -31.05 25.20 7.77
N HIS A 24 -31.08 25.54 6.50
CA HIS A 24 -30.13 26.49 5.93
C HIS A 24 -30.73 27.90 6.11
N GLU A 25 -30.17 28.66 7.04
CA GLU A 25 -30.33 30.09 7.04
C GLU A 25 -29.50 30.70 5.90
N LEU A 26 -30.22 31.22 4.91
CA LEU A 26 -29.66 32.05 3.85
C LEU A 26 -29.24 33.40 4.45
N VAL A 27 -27.96 33.58 4.71
CA VAL A 27 -27.39 34.91 4.89
C VAL A 27 -27.31 35.56 3.52
N GLY A 28 -28.18 36.53 3.30
CA GLY A 28 -28.29 37.26 2.05
C GLY A 28 -27.08 38.15 1.80
N ASP A 29 -26.29 37.84 0.80
CA ASP A 29 -25.30 38.78 0.27
C ASP A 29 -25.98 39.80 -0.64
N THR A 30 -26.05 41.03 -0.13
CA THR A 30 -26.69 42.17 -0.78
C THR A 30 -25.94 42.73 -1.99
N ARG A 31 -24.91 42.05 -2.49
CA ARG A 31 -24.11 42.49 -3.67
C ARG A 31 -24.59 41.94 -5.02
N MET A 32 -25.55 41.02 -5.04
CA MET A 32 -26.01 40.45 -6.31
C MET A 32 -27.25 41.12 -6.93
N LYS A 33 -27.77 42.18 -6.35
CA LYS A 33 -28.96 42.90 -6.89
C LYS A 33 -28.64 44.07 -7.85
N SER A 34 -27.38 44.35 -8.16
CA SER A 34 -27.00 45.45 -9.04
C SER A 34 -26.68 45.11 -10.49
N MET A 35 -26.73 43.80 -10.90
CA MET A 35 -26.39 43.43 -12.28
C MET A 35 -27.56 42.98 -13.16
N TYR A 36 -28.79 43.14 -12.72
CA TYR A 36 -29.97 42.82 -13.55
C TYR A 36 -30.83 44.05 -13.86
N LYS A 37 -30.23 45.12 -14.38
CA LYS A 37 -30.96 46.20 -15.05
C LYS A 37 -30.09 46.86 -16.13
N THR A 38 -29.85 46.17 -17.23
CA THR A 38 -29.76 46.77 -18.56
C THR A 38 -30.11 45.74 -19.58
N GLY A 39 -31.26 45.89 -20.21
CA GLY A 39 -31.69 45.00 -21.26
C GLY A 39 -30.81 45.12 -22.49
N ARG A 40 -30.23 44.02 -22.92
CA ARG A 40 -29.92 43.71 -24.29
C ARG A 40 -30.15 42.22 -24.49
N THR A 41 -31.20 41.89 -25.23
CA THR A 41 -31.49 40.56 -25.75
C THR A 41 -30.41 40.17 -26.77
N GLY A 42 -29.28 39.71 -26.27
CA GLY A 42 -28.25 39.03 -27.07
C GLY A 42 -28.69 37.60 -27.26
N LYS A 43 -29.27 37.24 -28.42
CA LYS A 43 -29.43 35.86 -28.85
C LYS A 43 -28.05 35.26 -29.01
N THR A 44 -27.58 34.58 -27.96
CA THR A 44 -26.35 33.72 -28.06
C THR A 44 -26.65 32.67 -29.15
N THR A 45 -25.95 32.78 -30.26
CA THR A 45 -26.20 31.91 -31.41
C THR A 45 -25.82 30.47 -31.07
N ILE A 46 -26.53 29.53 -31.69
CA ILE A 46 -26.25 28.07 -31.54
C ILE A 46 -24.76 27.77 -31.81
N LYS A 47 -24.09 28.61 -32.66
CA LYS A 47 -22.64 28.51 -32.93
C LYS A 47 -21.76 28.81 -31.72
N GLU A 48 -22.10 29.78 -30.86
CA GLU A 48 -21.33 30.12 -29.66
C GLU A 48 -21.51 29.06 -28.57
N LYS A 49 -22.73 28.51 -28.42
CA LYS A 49 -22.96 27.34 -27.55
C LYS A 49 -22.21 26.09 -28.04
N ALA A 50 -22.16 25.88 -29.37
CA ALA A 50 -21.40 24.78 -29.96
C ALA A 50 -19.90 24.96 -29.83
N ALA A 51 -19.37 26.19 -29.88
CA ALA A 51 -17.94 26.47 -29.63
C ALA A 51 -17.58 26.27 -28.16
N TYR A 52 -18.44 26.70 -27.22
CA TYR A 52 -18.24 26.44 -25.78
C TYR A 52 -18.32 24.94 -25.44
N CYS A 53 -19.17 24.18 -26.12
CA CYS A 53 -19.23 22.72 -25.97
C CYS A 53 -18.11 21.98 -26.70
N ARG A 54 -17.53 22.54 -27.79
CA ARG A 54 -16.37 21.96 -28.46
C ARG A 54 -15.08 22.10 -27.63
N GLY A 55 -14.86 23.26 -27.00
CA GLY A 55 -13.68 23.47 -26.14
C GLY A 55 -13.63 22.57 -24.90
N ARG A 56 -14.71 21.88 -24.56
CA ARG A 56 -14.75 20.88 -23.47
C ARG A 56 -14.54 19.42 -23.93
N ARG A 57 -14.51 19.15 -25.24
CA ARG A 57 -14.43 17.77 -25.77
C ARG A 57 -13.02 17.30 -26.13
N ASP A 58 -12.04 18.16 -26.11
CA ASP A 58 -10.69 17.81 -26.54
C ASP A 58 -9.71 17.48 -25.40
N HIS A 59 -10.18 17.35 -24.14
CA HIS A 59 -9.44 16.72 -23.05
C HIS A 59 -9.94 15.29 -22.85
N MET A 60 -9.81 14.44 -23.88
CA MET A 60 -9.79 13.01 -23.63
C MET A 60 -8.55 12.73 -22.79
N ALA A 61 -8.72 12.06 -21.63
CA ALA A 61 -7.60 11.60 -20.83
C ALA A 61 -6.63 10.85 -21.75
N VAL A 62 -5.35 11.15 -21.64
CA VAL A 62 -4.32 10.44 -22.40
C VAL A 62 -4.41 8.96 -22.05
N ASN A 63 -4.48 8.10 -23.06
CA ASN A 63 -4.48 6.66 -22.82
C ASN A 63 -3.15 6.23 -22.23
N GLN A 64 -3.17 5.69 -21.02
CA GLN A 64 -2.01 5.21 -20.29
C GLN A 64 -2.07 3.68 -20.07
N MET A 65 -3.01 2.99 -20.70
CA MET A 65 -3.10 1.53 -20.63
C MET A 65 -1.95 0.90 -21.40
N ALA A 66 -1.22 -0.02 -20.76
CA ALA A 66 -0.20 -0.85 -21.38
C ALA A 66 -0.66 -2.32 -21.33
N GLY A 67 -0.71 -2.97 -22.47
CA GLY A 67 -1.11 -4.36 -22.62
C GLY A 67 -2.47 -4.67 -22.00
N LYS A 68 -2.52 -5.72 -21.17
CA LYS A 68 -3.77 -6.29 -20.65
C LYS A 68 -4.22 -5.66 -19.32
N GLN A 69 -3.28 -5.31 -18.42
CA GLN A 69 -3.63 -4.82 -17.09
C GLN A 69 -2.67 -3.75 -16.55
N SER A 70 -1.57 -3.48 -17.24
CA SER A 70 -0.58 -2.51 -16.77
C SER A 70 -0.92 -1.08 -17.20
N ILE A 71 -0.27 -0.13 -16.54
CA ILE A 71 -0.35 1.30 -16.82
C ILE A 71 1.07 1.80 -17.05
N GLU A 72 1.30 2.50 -18.16
CA GLU A 72 2.54 3.24 -18.44
C GLU A 72 2.27 4.73 -18.33
N PHE A 73 2.90 5.37 -17.34
CA PHE A 73 2.61 6.78 -17.07
C PHE A 73 3.27 7.71 -18.08
N GLN A 74 2.46 8.46 -18.83
CA GLN A 74 2.94 9.50 -19.74
C GLN A 74 3.58 10.67 -18.98
N ASN A 75 3.03 10.99 -17.81
CA ASN A 75 3.56 11.97 -16.88
C ASN A 75 3.99 11.23 -15.61
N SER A 76 5.12 10.54 -15.69
CA SER A 76 5.61 9.69 -14.60
C SER A 76 5.83 10.49 -13.31
N PRO A 77 5.18 10.11 -12.20
CA PRO A 77 5.40 10.74 -10.90
C PRO A 77 6.80 10.44 -10.36
N TYR A 78 7.28 11.31 -9.48
CA TYR A 78 8.55 11.16 -8.79
C TYR A 78 8.32 10.78 -7.33
N ILE A 79 9.13 9.90 -6.78
CA ILE A 79 9.28 9.74 -5.34
C ILE A 79 10.32 10.76 -4.87
N ILE A 80 9.84 11.85 -4.24
CA ILE A 80 10.70 12.99 -3.84
C ILE A 80 11.32 12.80 -2.47
N SER A 81 10.66 12.07 -1.58
CA SER A 81 11.19 11.70 -0.27
C SER A 81 10.65 10.36 0.21
N SER A 82 11.32 9.79 1.19
CA SER A 82 10.91 8.56 1.87
C SER A 82 11.40 8.57 3.31
N ALA A 83 10.73 7.82 4.17
CA ALA A 83 11.19 7.57 5.54
C ALA A 83 10.95 6.10 5.90
N SER A 84 11.78 5.60 6.83
CA SER A 84 11.72 4.27 7.40
C SER A 84 11.94 4.33 8.91
N ILE A 85 10.94 3.88 9.67
CA ILE A 85 10.99 3.74 11.11
C ILE A 85 10.88 2.25 11.42
N VAL A 86 11.77 1.71 12.23
CA VAL A 86 11.80 0.27 12.53
C VAL A 86 11.97 -0.01 14.01
N GLY A 87 11.68 -1.24 14.41
CA GLY A 87 11.93 -1.76 15.74
C GLY A 87 13.40 -2.17 15.97
N PRO A 88 13.75 -2.55 17.23
CA PRO A 88 15.12 -2.93 17.57
C PRO A 88 15.65 -4.12 16.77
N LYS A 89 14.81 -5.14 16.54
CA LYS A 89 15.22 -6.36 15.83
C LYS A 89 15.63 -6.07 14.38
N GLU A 90 14.92 -5.19 13.72
CA GLU A 90 15.24 -4.72 12.37
C GLU A 90 16.52 -3.88 12.36
N GLY A 91 16.71 -3.08 13.42
CA GLY A 91 17.94 -2.29 13.62
C GLY A 91 19.20 -3.15 13.82
N GLU A 92 19.07 -4.36 14.35
CA GLU A 92 20.15 -5.34 14.49
C GLU A 92 20.46 -6.10 13.19
N GLY A 93 19.62 -5.94 12.16
CA GLY A 93 19.77 -6.60 10.87
C GLY A 93 20.77 -5.92 9.94
N PRO A 94 21.00 -6.50 8.74
CA PRO A 94 21.97 -5.99 7.77
C PRO A 94 21.71 -4.56 7.28
N LEU A 95 20.47 -4.07 7.41
CA LEU A 95 20.07 -2.73 6.98
C LEU A 95 19.98 -1.71 8.13
N GLY A 96 20.38 -2.09 9.35
CA GLY A 96 20.18 -1.29 10.56
C GLY A 96 20.66 0.16 10.47
N GLU A 97 21.84 0.38 9.90
CA GLU A 97 22.44 1.72 9.74
C GLU A 97 21.76 2.58 8.65
N TRP A 98 20.89 1.99 7.84
CA TRP A 98 20.27 2.65 6.69
C TRP A 98 18.85 3.13 6.98
N PHE A 99 18.26 2.69 8.09
CA PHE A 99 16.95 3.17 8.52
C PHE A 99 17.04 4.59 9.07
N ASP A 100 15.98 5.36 8.87
CA ASP A 100 15.94 6.75 9.36
C ASP A 100 15.84 6.84 10.87
N LEU A 101 15.13 5.87 11.48
CA LEU A 101 15.02 5.75 12.92
C LEU A 101 14.87 4.28 13.30
N VAL A 102 15.67 3.87 14.26
CA VAL A 102 15.52 2.59 14.96
C VAL A 102 14.98 2.89 16.36
N ALA A 103 13.79 2.40 16.67
CA ALA A 103 13.17 2.60 17.97
C ALA A 103 13.98 1.88 19.08
N PRO A 104 14.09 2.44 20.27
CA PRO A 104 14.85 1.82 21.38
C PRO A 104 14.17 0.55 21.92
N ASP A 105 12.86 0.44 21.75
CA ASP A 105 12.06 -0.74 22.07
C ASP A 105 10.89 -0.89 21.10
N ALA A 106 10.30 -2.08 21.05
CA ALA A 106 9.20 -2.36 20.14
C ALA A 106 7.87 -1.67 20.52
N GLY A 107 7.75 -1.19 21.75
CA GLY A 107 6.56 -0.48 22.25
C GLY A 107 6.54 0.99 21.89
N LEU A 108 7.65 1.59 21.46
CA LEU A 108 7.77 3.03 21.16
C LEU A 108 7.24 3.94 22.29
N GLY A 109 7.30 3.45 23.55
CA GLY A 109 6.77 4.14 24.71
C GLY A 109 5.25 4.08 24.90
N GLU A 110 4.54 3.34 24.06
CA GLU A 110 3.08 3.19 24.11
C GLU A 110 2.65 1.99 24.98
N ASN A 111 1.36 1.93 25.31
CA ASN A 111 0.80 0.89 26.19
C ASN A 111 0.38 -0.38 25.46
N THR A 112 0.12 -0.29 24.16
CA THR A 112 -0.32 -1.41 23.32
C THR A 112 0.49 -1.46 22.01
N TRP A 113 0.56 -2.65 21.41
CA TRP A 113 1.26 -2.82 20.13
C TRP A 113 0.57 -2.07 18.98
N GLU A 114 -0.74 -1.91 19.05
CA GLU A 114 -1.54 -1.17 18.07
C GLU A 114 -1.26 0.35 18.16
N GLU A 115 -1.10 0.88 19.38
CA GLU A 115 -0.68 2.27 19.58
C GLU A 115 0.76 2.49 19.12
N ALA A 116 1.67 1.54 19.41
CA ALA A 116 3.05 1.59 18.94
C ALA A 116 3.12 1.63 17.40
N GLU A 117 2.33 0.79 16.72
CA GLU A 117 2.25 0.80 15.26
C GLU A 117 1.66 2.10 14.71
N SER A 118 0.65 2.67 15.39
CA SER A 118 0.07 3.98 15.05
C SER A 118 1.11 5.11 15.16
N THR A 119 1.89 5.12 16.25
CA THR A 119 2.97 6.09 16.47
C THR A 119 4.05 5.95 15.41
N MET A 120 4.43 4.71 15.06
CA MET A 120 5.41 4.44 14.01
C MET A 120 4.97 4.96 12.63
N GLN A 121 3.69 4.82 12.27
CA GLN A 121 3.13 5.40 11.04
C GLN A 121 3.19 6.93 11.04
N LYS A 122 2.79 7.55 12.14
CA LYS A 122 2.82 9.01 12.32
C LYS A 122 4.24 9.55 12.13
N GLU A 123 5.22 8.95 12.80
CA GLU A 123 6.63 9.34 12.72
C GLU A 123 7.18 9.18 11.29
N ALA A 124 6.87 8.07 10.62
CA ALA A 124 7.30 7.84 9.24
C ALA A 124 6.74 8.90 8.29
N LEU A 125 5.45 9.20 8.38
CA LEU A 125 4.82 10.21 7.53
C LEU A 125 5.38 11.61 7.78
N GLN A 126 5.52 12.00 9.05
CA GLN A 126 6.07 13.32 9.43
C GLN A 126 7.53 13.47 8.97
N THR A 127 8.33 12.42 9.14
CA THR A 127 9.73 12.40 8.69
C THR A 127 9.81 12.53 7.16
N ALA A 128 8.99 11.81 6.40
CA ALA A 128 8.96 11.91 4.95
C ALA A 128 8.53 13.33 4.48
N ILE A 129 7.51 13.93 5.11
CA ILE A 129 7.06 15.29 4.82
C ILE A 129 8.16 16.29 5.14
N GLY A 130 8.81 16.17 6.30
CA GLY A 130 9.91 17.02 6.71
C GLY A 130 11.11 16.97 5.76
N LYS A 131 11.52 15.77 5.31
CA LYS A 131 12.58 15.58 4.30
C LYS A 131 12.24 16.23 2.95
N ALA A 132 10.96 16.22 2.57
CA ALA A 132 10.49 16.90 1.36
C ALA A 132 10.40 18.42 1.52
N GLN A 133 10.59 18.95 2.73
CA GLN A 133 10.41 20.37 3.06
C GLN A 133 9.00 20.87 2.74
N LEU A 134 8.01 20.01 2.92
CA LEU A 134 6.59 20.32 2.71
C LEU A 134 5.90 20.56 4.05
N MET A 135 4.78 21.27 3.99
CA MET A 135 3.79 21.31 5.06
C MET A 135 2.76 20.20 4.86
N THR A 136 2.23 19.64 5.92
CA THR A 136 1.22 18.56 5.89
C THR A 136 0.02 18.91 5.00
N GLN A 137 -0.43 20.16 5.00
CA GLN A 137 -1.54 20.68 4.20
C GLN A 137 -1.28 20.69 2.67
N GLN A 138 -0.04 20.56 2.25
CA GLN A 138 0.31 20.45 0.82
C GLN A 138 0.13 19.03 0.28
N VAL A 139 0.09 18.02 1.16
CA VAL A 139 -0.19 16.65 0.78
C VAL A 139 -1.70 16.50 0.59
N ARG A 140 -2.12 16.26 -0.64
CA ARG A 140 -3.55 16.26 -0.99
C ARG A 140 -4.26 14.98 -0.57
N TYR A 141 -3.61 13.84 -0.69
CA TYR A 141 -4.15 12.52 -0.35
C TYR A 141 -3.10 11.66 0.33
N LEU A 142 -3.55 10.85 1.28
CA LEU A 142 -2.80 9.77 1.90
C LEU A 142 -3.43 8.44 1.48
N PHE A 143 -2.62 7.59 0.86
CA PHE A 143 -2.95 6.19 0.56
C PHE A 143 -2.20 5.33 1.56
N GLY A 144 -2.90 4.71 2.48
CA GLY A 144 -2.23 4.02 3.58
C GLY A 144 -2.99 2.83 4.10
N GLY A 145 -2.25 1.92 4.75
CA GLY A 145 -2.81 0.75 5.38
C GLY A 145 -1.82 0.02 6.27
N ASP A 146 -2.34 -0.95 6.96
CA ASP A 146 -1.64 -1.86 7.87
C ASP A 146 -2.22 -3.26 7.76
N LEU A 147 -1.80 -4.19 8.62
CA LEU A 147 -2.29 -5.58 8.60
C LEU A 147 -3.50 -5.81 9.50
N LEU A 148 -3.90 -4.83 10.30
CA LEU A 148 -4.89 -5.01 11.35
C LEU A 148 -6.32 -4.84 10.82
N ALA A 149 -7.26 -5.47 11.51
CA ALA A 149 -8.68 -5.32 11.23
C ALA A 149 -9.11 -3.84 11.29
N GLN A 150 -9.86 -3.41 10.28
CA GLN A 150 -10.35 -2.04 10.08
C GLN A 150 -9.25 -0.96 10.03
N LEU A 151 -7.99 -1.34 9.77
CA LEU A 151 -6.85 -0.42 9.63
C LEU A 151 -6.68 0.46 10.88
N ILE A 152 -6.66 -0.17 12.05
CA ILE A 152 -6.65 0.56 13.32
C ILE A 152 -5.37 1.38 13.49
N ALA A 153 -4.20 0.86 13.10
CA ALA A 153 -2.95 1.59 13.19
C ALA A 153 -2.95 2.81 12.28
N THR A 154 -3.41 2.66 11.04
CA THR A 154 -3.48 3.75 10.06
C THR A 154 -4.47 4.83 10.48
N SER A 155 -5.64 4.43 10.97
CA SER A 155 -6.71 5.36 11.35
C SER A 155 -6.31 6.23 12.54
N PHE A 156 -5.76 5.64 13.59
CA PHE A 156 -5.35 6.36 14.80
C PHE A 156 -4.03 7.11 14.61
N GLY A 157 -3.07 6.52 13.90
CA GLY A 157 -1.76 7.16 13.67
C GLY A 157 -1.86 8.44 12.82
N ASN A 158 -2.85 8.54 11.92
CA ASN A 158 -2.93 9.64 10.97
C ASN A 158 -4.13 10.59 11.18
N GLY A 159 -4.96 10.37 12.19
CA GLY A 159 -6.14 11.20 12.46
C GLY A 159 -5.84 12.69 12.64
N ASP A 160 -4.71 13.02 13.27
CA ASP A 160 -4.27 14.39 13.53
C ASP A 160 -3.79 15.12 12.27
N THR A 161 -3.38 14.42 11.23
CA THR A 161 -2.79 15.01 10.02
C THR A 161 -3.78 15.80 9.20
N GLN A 162 -5.06 15.45 9.31
CA GLN A 162 -6.16 16.01 8.53
C GLN A 162 -5.98 15.86 7.00
N ILE A 163 -5.09 14.95 6.56
CA ILE A 163 -4.95 14.60 5.15
C ILE A 163 -6.10 13.66 4.78
N PRO A 164 -6.84 13.91 3.69
CA PRO A 164 -7.83 12.96 3.17
C PRO A 164 -7.21 11.58 2.94
N LEU A 165 -7.76 10.54 3.60
CA LEU A 165 -7.21 9.20 3.64
C LEU A 165 -8.01 8.24 2.75
N PHE A 166 -7.28 7.47 1.92
CA PHE A 166 -7.74 6.23 1.34
C PHE A 166 -7.12 5.07 2.12
N GLY A 167 -7.93 4.42 2.95
CA GLY A 167 -7.54 3.23 3.70
C GLY A 167 -7.52 2.00 2.79
N LEU A 168 -6.39 1.32 2.73
CA LEU A 168 -6.11 0.22 1.79
C LEU A 168 -5.81 -1.07 2.56
N TYR A 169 -6.27 -2.21 2.02
CA TYR A 169 -5.96 -3.51 2.56
C TYR A 169 -5.67 -4.54 1.47
N GLY A 170 -4.40 -4.72 1.15
CA GLY A 170 -3.87 -5.77 0.29
C GLY A 170 -2.96 -6.73 1.06
N ALA A 171 -3.16 -6.89 2.37
CA ALA A 171 -2.23 -7.56 3.27
C ALA A 171 -0.80 -7.00 3.11
N CYS A 172 0.24 -7.83 3.05
CA CYS A 172 1.62 -7.35 2.88
C CYS A 172 1.84 -6.58 1.56
N SER A 173 1.00 -6.75 0.52
CA SER A 173 1.11 -6.03 -0.74
C SER A 173 0.63 -4.57 -0.68
N THR A 174 0.06 -4.12 0.43
CA THR A 174 -0.47 -2.75 0.61
C THR A 174 0.58 -1.67 0.30
N CYS A 175 1.88 -1.95 0.49
CA CYS A 175 2.96 -1.04 0.09
C CYS A 175 2.94 -0.78 -1.43
N GLY A 176 2.78 -1.81 -2.26
CA GLY A 176 2.65 -1.67 -3.72
C GLY A 176 1.33 -1.02 -4.12
N GLU A 177 0.24 -1.40 -3.48
CA GLU A 177 -1.09 -0.84 -3.72
C GLU A 177 -1.11 0.66 -3.44
N SER A 178 -0.60 1.11 -2.29
CA SER A 178 -0.54 2.52 -1.91
C SER A 178 0.32 3.35 -2.86
N LEU A 179 1.49 2.84 -3.26
CA LEU A 179 2.37 3.49 -4.24
C LEU A 179 1.73 3.58 -5.62
N ALA A 180 1.07 2.51 -6.09
CA ALA A 180 0.36 2.50 -7.37
C ALA A 180 -0.74 3.56 -7.41
N LEU A 181 -1.59 3.61 -6.38
CA LEU A 181 -2.71 4.56 -6.32
C LEU A 181 -2.23 6.01 -6.14
N ALA A 182 -1.20 6.25 -5.33
CA ALA A 182 -0.57 7.57 -5.21
C ALA A 182 0.01 8.02 -6.56
N ALA A 183 0.69 7.14 -7.28
CA ALA A 183 1.23 7.44 -8.61
C ALA A 183 0.11 7.72 -9.62
N MET A 184 -0.97 6.93 -9.63
CA MET A 184 -2.13 7.17 -10.49
C MET A 184 -2.79 8.52 -10.19
N ALA A 185 -2.90 8.90 -8.92
CA ALA A 185 -3.48 10.19 -8.52
C ALA A 185 -2.64 11.38 -9.02
N ILE A 186 -1.32 11.30 -8.95
CA ILE A 186 -0.40 12.32 -9.46
C ILE A 186 -0.43 12.35 -11.00
N ALA A 187 -0.25 11.20 -11.66
CA ALA A 187 -0.21 11.10 -13.12
C ALA A 187 -1.54 11.51 -13.78
N GLY A 188 -2.66 11.27 -13.09
CA GLY A 188 -4.00 11.68 -13.49
C GLY A 188 -4.32 13.15 -13.23
N GLY A 189 -3.42 13.91 -12.59
CA GLY A 189 -3.61 15.33 -12.28
C GLY A 189 -4.59 15.59 -11.11
N TYR A 190 -4.84 14.59 -10.26
CA TYR A 190 -5.71 14.73 -9.10
C TYR A 190 -4.98 15.30 -7.86
N ALA A 191 -3.64 15.27 -7.85
CA ALA A 191 -2.81 15.81 -6.79
C ALA A 191 -1.47 16.29 -7.31
N ASP A 192 -0.91 17.35 -6.71
CA ASP A 192 0.48 17.76 -6.90
C ASP A 192 1.42 16.95 -6.00
N TYR A 193 0.95 16.66 -4.78
CA TYR A 193 1.63 15.82 -3.79
C TYR A 193 0.66 14.79 -3.21
N ALA A 194 1.08 13.54 -3.14
CA ALA A 194 0.38 12.46 -2.49
C ALA A 194 1.36 11.64 -1.65
N ALA A 195 0.87 11.04 -0.57
CA ALA A 195 1.64 10.17 0.28
C ALA A 195 1.18 8.72 0.15
N ALA A 196 2.14 7.78 0.13
CA ALA A 196 1.92 6.36 0.33
C ALA A 196 2.55 5.94 1.67
N LEU A 197 1.84 5.16 2.48
CA LEU A 197 2.24 4.83 3.84
C LEU A 197 1.77 3.43 4.21
N THR A 198 2.68 2.62 4.73
CA THR A 198 2.30 1.31 5.27
C THR A 198 3.16 0.93 6.47
N SER A 199 2.58 0.13 7.36
CA SER A 199 3.27 -0.42 8.52
C SER A 199 2.88 -1.87 8.77
N SER A 200 3.70 -2.54 9.53
CA SER A 200 3.38 -3.76 10.25
C SER A 200 4.12 -3.74 11.59
N HIS A 201 3.61 -4.47 12.56
CA HIS A 201 4.23 -4.62 13.86
C HIS A 201 4.11 -6.08 14.31
N PHE A 202 5.23 -6.67 14.75
CA PHE A 202 5.25 -8.08 15.16
C PHE A 202 4.17 -8.41 16.19
N GLY A 203 4.09 -7.64 17.28
CA GLY A 203 3.16 -7.92 18.38
C GLY A 203 1.70 -7.83 17.98
N SER A 204 1.29 -6.79 17.23
CA SER A 204 -0.08 -6.63 16.76
C SER A 204 -0.47 -7.69 15.72
N ALA A 205 0.43 -7.99 14.78
CA ALA A 205 0.19 -8.98 13.73
C ALA A 205 0.12 -10.42 14.29
N GLU A 206 1.02 -10.80 15.20
CA GLU A 206 0.97 -12.12 15.85
C GLU A 206 -0.31 -12.30 16.64
N LYS A 207 -0.76 -11.26 17.33
CA LYS A 207 -2.02 -11.25 18.07
C LYS A 207 -3.24 -11.41 17.17
N GLU A 208 -3.19 -10.85 15.95
CA GLU A 208 -4.26 -10.94 14.96
C GLU A 208 -4.26 -12.28 14.21
N PHE A 209 -3.09 -12.75 13.74
CA PHE A 209 -3.01 -13.84 12.76
C PHE A 209 -2.52 -15.17 13.33
N ARG A 210 -1.78 -15.18 14.44
CA ARG A 210 -1.17 -16.40 15.03
C ARG A 210 -1.65 -16.63 16.45
N PHE A 211 -2.74 -17.33 16.55
CA PHE A 211 -3.37 -17.63 17.83
C PHE A 211 -3.44 -19.14 18.07
N PRO A 212 -3.21 -19.62 19.30
CA PRO A 212 -2.84 -18.86 20.51
C PRO A 212 -1.34 -18.48 20.56
N GLN A 213 -1.07 -17.27 21.06
CA GLN A 213 0.29 -16.71 21.16
C GLN A 213 1.28 -17.54 21.97
N GLY A 214 0.81 -18.35 22.92
CA GLY A 214 1.64 -19.24 23.71
C GLY A 214 2.43 -20.28 22.92
N TYR A 215 2.09 -20.47 21.63
CA TYR A 215 2.83 -21.34 20.71
C TYR A 215 3.64 -20.55 19.68
N GLY A 216 3.78 -19.24 19.83
CA GLY A 216 4.45 -18.37 18.86
C GLY A 216 5.92 -18.69 18.61
N ASN A 217 6.59 -19.39 19.53
CA ASN A 217 7.96 -19.89 19.36
C ASN A 217 8.05 -21.23 18.61
N GLN A 218 6.95 -21.90 18.34
CA GLN A 218 6.90 -23.16 17.57
C GLN A 218 6.66 -22.88 16.10
N ARG A 219 7.62 -22.20 15.45
CA ARG A 219 7.53 -21.82 14.04
C ARG A 219 8.25 -22.83 13.15
N PRO A 220 7.62 -23.35 12.07
CA PRO A 220 8.32 -24.16 11.08
C PRO A 220 9.36 -23.31 10.31
N LEU A 221 10.30 -23.96 9.61
CA LEU A 221 11.32 -23.28 8.81
C LEU A 221 10.74 -22.48 7.63
N SER A 222 9.50 -22.75 7.25
CA SER A 222 8.75 -21.99 6.23
C SER A 222 8.15 -20.68 6.75
N ALA A 223 8.04 -20.52 8.07
CA ALA A 223 7.47 -19.32 8.68
C ALA A 223 8.39 -18.12 8.51
N THR A 224 7.78 -16.95 8.39
CA THR A 224 8.44 -15.65 8.36
C THR A 224 8.22 -14.89 9.66
N TRP A 225 9.04 -13.89 9.92
CA TRP A 225 8.92 -12.98 11.05
C TRP A 225 8.28 -11.67 10.59
N THR A 226 7.15 -11.26 11.21
CA THR A 226 6.55 -9.97 10.88
C THR A 226 7.48 -8.83 11.28
N VAL A 227 7.82 -7.98 10.30
CA VAL A 227 8.67 -6.81 10.51
C VAL A 227 7.92 -5.77 11.34
N THR A 228 8.58 -5.26 12.37
CA THR A 228 8.15 -4.05 13.09
C THR A 228 8.72 -2.85 12.36
N GLY A 229 7.91 -2.23 11.50
CA GLY A 229 8.38 -1.13 10.67
C GLY A 229 7.27 -0.38 9.95
N SER A 230 7.52 0.89 9.68
CA SER A 230 6.67 1.76 8.86
C SER A 230 7.51 2.49 7.82
N GLY A 231 7.02 2.49 6.57
CA GLY A 231 7.60 3.24 5.48
C GLY A 231 6.63 4.23 4.88
N ALA A 232 7.09 5.47 4.68
CA ALA A 232 6.33 6.55 4.05
C ALA A 232 7.04 7.09 2.82
N PHE A 233 6.28 7.43 1.79
CA PHE A 233 6.78 7.93 0.51
C PHE A 233 5.97 9.13 0.07
N LEU A 234 6.64 10.24 -0.29
CA LEU A 234 6.01 11.39 -0.90
C LEU A 234 6.22 11.34 -2.40
N LEU A 235 5.11 11.37 -3.14
CA LEU A 235 5.09 11.43 -4.59
C LEU A 235 4.71 12.84 -5.06
N SER A 236 5.32 13.25 -6.18
CA SER A 236 5.06 14.56 -6.80
C SER A 236 5.06 14.43 -8.32
N ALA A 237 4.34 15.38 -8.97
CA ALA A 237 4.38 15.53 -10.43
C ALA A 237 5.73 16.04 -10.95
N LYS A 238 6.58 16.62 -10.08
CA LYS A 238 7.85 17.26 -10.46
C LYS A 238 8.94 17.04 -9.41
N GLY A 239 10.16 16.96 -9.88
CA GLY A 239 11.36 16.86 -9.02
C GLY A 239 11.60 15.44 -8.55
N GLY A 240 12.81 15.20 -8.03
CA GLY A 240 13.22 13.87 -7.56
C GLY A 240 14.16 13.16 -8.56
N HIS A 241 14.73 12.05 -8.08
CA HIS A 241 15.70 11.24 -8.83
C HIS A 241 15.19 9.83 -9.11
N VAL A 242 13.97 9.50 -8.69
CA VAL A 242 13.33 8.21 -8.93
C VAL A 242 11.93 8.44 -9.44
N LYS A 243 11.63 7.91 -10.62
CA LYS A 243 10.29 7.93 -11.22
C LYS A 243 9.56 6.63 -11.00
N VAL A 244 8.25 6.73 -10.85
CA VAL A 244 7.33 5.62 -11.05
C VAL A 244 6.88 5.68 -12.50
N THR A 245 7.46 4.84 -13.37
CA THR A 245 7.19 4.90 -14.82
C THR A 245 6.02 4.03 -15.24
N GLY A 246 5.68 3.02 -14.43
CA GLY A 246 4.54 2.16 -14.69
C GLY A 246 4.13 1.34 -13.48
N VAL A 247 2.94 0.80 -13.55
CA VAL A 247 2.39 -0.11 -12.55
C VAL A 247 1.69 -1.30 -13.21
N THR A 248 1.78 -2.46 -12.59
CA THR A 248 1.03 -3.66 -12.95
C THR A 248 0.16 -4.06 -11.75
N PRO A 249 -1.09 -3.58 -11.67
CA PRO A 249 -2.02 -4.01 -10.62
C PRO A 249 -2.21 -5.52 -10.67
N GLY A 250 -2.11 -6.18 -9.52
CA GLY A 250 -2.23 -7.63 -9.43
C GLY A 250 -3.65 -8.12 -9.35
N LYS A 251 -3.82 -9.40 -9.63
CA LYS A 251 -5.06 -10.16 -9.43
C LYS A 251 -4.95 -11.03 -8.19
N ILE A 252 -6.10 -11.38 -7.63
CA ILE A 252 -6.18 -12.43 -6.61
C ILE A 252 -5.89 -13.77 -7.30
N VAL A 253 -4.89 -14.50 -6.77
CA VAL A 253 -4.52 -15.84 -7.24
C VAL A 253 -4.63 -16.81 -6.07
N ASP A 254 -5.46 -17.85 -6.23
CA ASP A 254 -5.69 -18.87 -5.22
C ASP A 254 -5.29 -20.24 -5.76
N MET A 255 -4.30 -20.87 -5.12
CA MET A 255 -3.81 -22.22 -5.45
C MET A 255 -4.30 -23.28 -4.45
N GLY A 256 -5.26 -22.96 -3.62
CA GLY A 256 -5.84 -23.89 -2.66
C GLY A 256 -5.00 -24.11 -1.39
N ILE A 257 -4.00 -23.27 -1.13
CA ILE A 257 -3.12 -23.39 0.04
C ILE A 257 -3.85 -22.92 1.30
N LYS A 258 -3.70 -23.68 2.38
CA LYS A 258 -4.35 -23.44 3.69
C LYS A 258 -3.36 -23.29 4.83
N ASP A 259 -2.07 -23.44 4.58
CA ASP A 259 -1.02 -23.35 5.59
C ASP A 259 -0.65 -21.90 5.87
N ASN A 260 -1.13 -21.36 6.99
CA ASN A 260 -0.82 -19.99 7.43
C ASN A 260 0.62 -19.82 7.95
N MET A 261 1.38 -20.91 8.10
CA MET A 261 2.79 -20.87 8.47
C MET A 261 3.72 -20.93 7.25
N ASN A 262 3.15 -20.86 6.03
CA ASN A 262 3.90 -20.87 4.77
C ASN A 262 3.38 -19.78 3.83
N MET A 263 3.46 -18.53 4.27
CA MET A 263 2.97 -17.37 3.51
C MET A 263 3.67 -17.22 2.16
N GLY A 264 4.97 -17.55 2.09
CA GLY A 264 5.72 -17.50 0.83
C GLY A 264 5.10 -18.38 -0.26
N ALA A 265 4.63 -19.58 0.09
CA ALA A 265 3.93 -20.44 -0.87
C ALA A 265 2.56 -19.85 -1.29
N CYS A 266 1.83 -19.22 -0.37
CA CYS A 266 0.56 -18.58 -0.68
C CYS A 266 0.72 -17.41 -1.66
N MET A 267 1.79 -16.61 -1.50
CA MET A 267 2.01 -15.36 -2.25
C MET A 267 2.75 -15.55 -3.57
N ALA A 268 3.64 -16.54 -3.68
CA ALA A 268 4.50 -16.74 -4.87
C ALA A 268 3.71 -16.87 -6.18
N PRO A 269 2.54 -17.55 -6.26
CA PRO A 269 1.76 -17.62 -7.49
C PRO A 269 1.23 -16.25 -7.95
N ALA A 270 0.83 -15.38 -7.03
CA ALA A 270 0.39 -14.02 -7.36
C ALA A 270 1.56 -13.14 -7.82
N ALA A 271 2.72 -13.27 -7.17
CA ALA A 271 3.94 -12.62 -7.62
C ALA A 271 4.34 -13.07 -9.04
N CYS A 272 4.27 -14.36 -9.31
CA CYS A 272 4.52 -14.93 -10.64
C CYS A 272 3.56 -14.34 -11.68
N ASP A 273 2.25 -14.28 -11.41
CA ASP A 273 1.26 -13.70 -12.34
C ASP A 273 1.56 -12.24 -12.63
N THR A 274 1.85 -11.45 -11.61
CA THR A 274 2.13 -10.01 -11.74
C THR A 274 3.42 -9.74 -12.49
N ILE A 275 4.52 -10.45 -12.18
CA ILE A 275 5.81 -10.30 -12.86
C ILE A 275 5.68 -10.74 -14.33
N TYR A 276 5.05 -11.88 -14.58
CA TYR A 276 4.80 -12.36 -15.94
C TYR A 276 3.98 -11.35 -16.74
N GLN A 277 2.88 -10.83 -16.16
CA GLN A 277 2.04 -9.87 -16.85
C GLN A 277 2.78 -8.56 -17.11
N ASN A 278 3.63 -8.11 -16.18
CA ASN A 278 4.50 -6.95 -16.39
C ASN A 278 5.42 -7.15 -17.62
N PHE A 279 6.08 -8.29 -17.74
CA PHE A 279 6.92 -8.58 -18.90
C PHE A 279 6.14 -8.54 -20.21
N MET A 280 4.94 -9.15 -20.20
CA MET A 280 4.09 -9.19 -21.40
C MET A 280 3.58 -7.80 -21.79
N ASP A 281 3.08 -7.03 -20.82
CA ASP A 281 2.44 -5.73 -21.08
C ASP A 281 3.43 -4.66 -21.50
N PHE A 282 4.65 -4.65 -20.93
CA PHE A 282 5.71 -3.71 -21.28
C PHE A 282 6.65 -4.22 -22.36
N ASN A 283 6.42 -5.45 -22.88
CA ASN A 283 7.32 -6.14 -23.83
C ASN A 283 8.77 -6.15 -23.33
N ARG A 284 8.98 -6.57 -22.09
CA ARG A 284 10.29 -6.59 -21.40
C ARG A 284 10.71 -8.01 -21.04
N GLN A 285 12.01 -8.17 -20.86
CA GLN A 285 12.65 -9.39 -20.42
C GLN A 285 13.26 -9.20 -19.02
N PRO A 286 13.61 -10.27 -18.28
CA PRO A 286 14.25 -10.14 -16.97
C PRO A 286 15.49 -9.22 -16.96
N HIS A 287 16.31 -9.28 -18.00
CA HIS A 287 17.54 -8.49 -18.11
C HIS A 287 17.32 -7.00 -18.40
N ASP A 288 16.08 -6.57 -18.70
CA ASP A 288 15.71 -5.16 -18.81
C ASP A 288 15.57 -4.48 -17.44
N TYR A 289 15.63 -5.26 -16.37
CA TYR A 289 15.62 -4.82 -14.99
C TYR A 289 16.96 -5.13 -14.31
N ASP A 290 17.54 -4.17 -13.61
CA ASP A 290 18.72 -4.42 -12.75
C ASP A 290 18.33 -5.36 -11.61
N LYS A 291 17.13 -5.18 -11.05
CA LYS A 291 16.54 -6.04 -10.03
C LYS A 291 15.02 -6.20 -10.19
N ILE A 292 14.55 -7.39 -9.83
CA ILE A 292 13.14 -7.74 -9.67
C ILE A 292 12.98 -8.10 -8.20
N ILE A 293 12.30 -7.24 -7.43
CA ILE A 293 12.34 -7.31 -5.96
C ILE A 293 10.95 -7.59 -5.42
N THR A 294 10.78 -8.75 -4.79
CA THR A 294 9.53 -9.12 -4.10
C THR A 294 9.52 -8.58 -2.66
N GLY A 295 8.31 -8.44 -2.09
CA GLY A 295 8.14 -7.81 -0.79
C GLY A 295 8.55 -8.68 0.39
N ASP A 296 8.06 -9.91 0.45
CA ASP A 296 8.18 -10.75 1.62
C ASP A 296 7.87 -12.24 1.32
N LEU A 297 8.31 -12.73 0.16
CA LEU A 297 8.20 -14.15 -0.19
C LEU A 297 9.07 -15.04 0.71
N GLY A 298 10.16 -14.49 1.23
CA GLY A 298 11.16 -15.23 1.96
C GLY A 298 11.83 -16.32 1.12
N THR A 299 12.70 -17.10 1.75
CA THR A 299 13.50 -18.13 1.04
C THR A 299 12.67 -19.23 0.39
N VAL A 300 11.48 -19.55 0.96
CA VAL A 300 10.58 -20.57 0.39
C VAL A 300 9.87 -20.03 -0.84
N GLY A 301 9.21 -18.87 -0.71
CA GLY A 301 8.46 -18.29 -1.82
C GLY A 301 9.35 -17.80 -2.96
N GLN A 302 10.60 -17.37 -2.67
CA GLN A 302 11.61 -17.04 -3.68
C GLN A 302 11.87 -18.22 -4.62
N LYS A 303 12.11 -19.42 -4.10
CA LYS A 303 12.34 -20.62 -4.90
C LYS A 303 11.12 -20.91 -5.78
N ILE A 304 9.93 -20.84 -5.21
CA ILE A 304 8.68 -21.11 -5.90
C ILE A 304 8.46 -20.12 -7.06
N VAL A 305 8.61 -18.80 -6.82
CA VAL A 305 8.37 -17.80 -7.87
C VAL A 305 9.37 -17.92 -9.03
N ILE A 306 10.64 -18.24 -8.74
CA ILE A 306 11.67 -18.46 -9.76
C ILE A 306 11.29 -19.68 -10.62
N ASP A 307 10.89 -20.79 -10.01
CA ASP A 307 10.52 -21.99 -10.72
C ASP A 307 9.24 -21.78 -11.57
N LEU A 308 8.21 -21.14 -11.01
CA LEU A 308 6.98 -20.83 -11.74
C LEU A 308 7.21 -19.90 -12.95
N LEU A 309 8.11 -18.92 -12.83
CA LEU A 309 8.45 -18.04 -13.96
C LEU A 309 9.29 -18.76 -15.00
N ARG A 310 10.18 -19.66 -14.58
CA ARG A 310 10.97 -20.49 -15.49
C ARG A 310 10.07 -21.41 -16.34
N GLU A 311 9.02 -21.98 -15.76
CA GLU A 311 8.00 -22.74 -16.51
C GLU A 311 7.27 -21.88 -17.55
N LYS A 312 7.17 -20.56 -17.33
CA LYS A 312 6.61 -19.60 -18.29
C LYS A 312 7.65 -19.05 -19.29
N GLY A 313 8.89 -19.52 -19.24
CA GLY A 313 9.97 -19.14 -20.14
C GLY A 313 10.81 -17.94 -19.68
N PHE A 314 10.66 -17.49 -18.42
CA PHE A 314 11.41 -16.37 -17.86
C PHE A 314 12.26 -16.81 -16.66
N ASP A 315 13.57 -16.80 -16.79
CA ASP A 315 14.47 -17.03 -15.66
C ASP A 315 14.88 -15.70 -15.04
N ILE A 316 14.41 -15.46 -13.80
CA ILE A 316 14.69 -14.25 -13.03
C ILE A 316 15.78 -14.47 -11.98
N SER A 317 16.40 -15.63 -11.89
CA SER A 317 17.31 -16.02 -10.80
C SER A 317 18.47 -15.04 -10.56
N GLN A 318 18.95 -14.36 -11.60
CA GLN A 318 20.05 -13.40 -11.52
C GLN A 318 19.59 -12.01 -11.03
N GLN A 319 18.37 -11.61 -11.36
CA GLN A 319 17.83 -10.30 -11.03
C GLN A 319 17.03 -10.30 -9.74
N HIS A 320 16.55 -11.47 -9.30
CA HIS A 320 15.62 -11.57 -8.19
C HIS A 320 16.28 -11.24 -6.85
N MET A 321 15.56 -10.46 -6.03
CA MET A 321 15.78 -10.19 -4.62
C MET A 321 14.46 -10.26 -3.88
N ASP A 322 14.51 -10.42 -2.55
CA ASP A 322 13.32 -10.40 -1.69
C ASP A 322 13.60 -9.56 -0.44
N CYS A 323 12.74 -8.58 -0.15
CA CYS A 323 12.94 -7.68 0.98
C CYS A 323 12.96 -8.44 2.32
N GLY A 324 12.16 -9.50 2.45
CA GLY A 324 12.15 -10.32 3.64
C GLY A 324 13.45 -11.09 3.87
N ILE A 325 14.19 -11.42 2.81
CA ILE A 325 15.52 -12.03 2.92
C ILE A 325 16.57 -10.99 3.30
N GLU A 326 16.48 -9.78 2.75
CA GLU A 326 17.50 -8.73 2.92
C GLU A 326 17.45 -8.05 4.29
N ILE A 327 16.30 -8.04 4.97
CA ILE A 327 16.12 -7.25 6.20
C ILE A 327 16.74 -7.90 7.44
N TYR A 328 16.86 -9.23 7.47
CA TYR A 328 17.35 -9.98 8.62
C TYR A 328 18.57 -10.83 8.28
N ASP A 329 19.45 -11.00 9.27
CA ASP A 329 20.47 -12.03 9.27
C ASP A 329 19.86 -13.36 9.75
N ALA A 330 19.55 -14.25 8.81
CA ALA A 330 18.82 -15.49 9.09
C ALA A 330 19.57 -16.43 10.07
N GLU A 331 20.92 -16.35 10.13
CA GLU A 331 21.73 -17.17 11.03
C GLU A 331 21.71 -16.65 12.47
N LYS A 332 21.63 -15.31 12.65
CA LYS A 332 21.74 -14.68 13.97
C LYS A 332 20.40 -14.32 14.60
N GLN A 333 19.38 -14.05 13.79
CA GLN A 333 18.14 -13.42 14.26
C GLN A 333 16.94 -14.36 14.35
N ASP A 334 17.08 -15.66 14.07
CA ASP A 334 16.03 -16.69 14.18
C ASP A 334 14.73 -16.31 13.44
N THR A 335 14.85 -15.87 12.20
CA THR A 335 13.71 -15.44 11.38
C THR A 335 13.23 -16.49 10.37
N HIS A 336 13.87 -17.65 10.32
CA HIS A 336 13.60 -18.80 9.47
C HIS A 336 13.56 -18.45 7.98
N ALA A 337 12.35 -18.29 7.37
CA ALA A 337 12.24 -17.97 5.95
C ALA A 337 12.50 -16.48 5.63
N GLY A 338 12.64 -15.62 6.64
CA GLY A 338 12.91 -14.19 6.48
C GLY A 338 11.84 -13.28 7.11
N GLY A 339 11.83 -12.01 6.72
CA GLY A 339 10.85 -11.02 7.13
C GLY A 339 9.55 -11.08 6.36
N SER A 340 8.47 -10.55 6.93
CA SER A 340 7.15 -10.45 6.33
C SER A 340 6.42 -9.18 6.76
N GLY A 341 5.35 -8.85 6.06
CA GLY A 341 4.49 -7.71 6.38
C GLY A 341 4.64 -6.53 5.41
N CYS A 342 3.62 -5.69 5.33
CA CYS A 342 3.68 -4.51 4.45
C CYS A 342 4.72 -3.48 4.92
N GLY A 343 5.07 -3.46 6.20
CA GLY A 343 6.22 -2.73 6.73
C GLY A 343 7.54 -3.23 6.16
N CYS A 344 7.71 -4.55 5.96
CA CYS A 344 8.93 -5.15 5.41
C CYS A 344 9.31 -4.54 4.05
N ALA A 345 8.41 -4.65 3.07
CA ALA A 345 8.62 -4.10 1.74
C ALA A 345 8.87 -2.58 1.78
N ALA A 346 8.13 -1.86 2.63
CA ALA A 346 8.22 -0.41 2.73
C ALA A 346 9.56 0.08 3.30
N VAL A 347 10.02 -0.48 4.42
CA VAL A 347 11.28 -0.02 5.03
C VAL A 347 12.49 -0.37 4.18
N VAL A 348 12.49 -1.54 3.51
CA VAL A 348 13.56 -1.93 2.58
C VAL A 348 13.56 -1.07 1.33
N LEU A 349 12.38 -0.70 0.79
CA LEU A 349 12.28 0.26 -0.30
C LEU A 349 12.91 1.59 0.08
N ALA A 350 12.56 2.14 1.26
CA ALA A 350 13.07 3.43 1.72
C ALA A 350 14.57 3.41 2.01
N ALA A 351 15.06 2.39 2.74
CA ALA A 351 16.43 2.32 3.24
C ALA A 351 17.44 1.86 2.18
N MET A 352 17.08 0.94 1.29
CA MET A 352 18.03 0.34 0.36
C MET A 352 17.70 0.62 -1.11
N ILE A 353 16.48 0.35 -1.56
CA ILE A 353 16.16 0.36 -3.00
C ILE A 353 16.20 1.79 -3.56
N LEU A 354 15.50 2.73 -2.93
CA LEU A 354 15.48 4.13 -3.37
C LEU A 354 16.85 4.79 -3.33
N PRO A 355 17.71 4.62 -2.30
CA PRO A 355 19.09 5.13 -2.32
C PRO A 355 19.93 4.59 -3.47
N LYS A 356 19.81 3.30 -3.84
CA LYS A 356 20.55 2.73 -4.98
C LYS A 356 20.04 3.26 -6.33
N LEU A 357 18.74 3.48 -6.45
CA LEU A 357 18.15 4.15 -7.62
C LEU A 357 18.58 5.63 -7.67
N ARG A 358 18.50 6.38 -6.57
CA ARG A 358 18.93 7.80 -6.52
C ARG A 358 20.39 8.00 -6.92
N LYS A 359 21.26 7.06 -6.55
CA LYS A 359 22.70 7.07 -6.92
C LYS A 359 22.96 6.58 -8.35
N GLY A 360 21.94 6.08 -9.07
CA GLY A 360 22.10 5.47 -10.38
C GLY A 360 22.84 4.12 -10.38
N THR A 361 23.05 3.51 -9.21
CA THR A 361 23.61 2.14 -9.09
C THR A 361 22.67 1.14 -9.75
N TRP A 362 21.37 1.31 -9.56
CA TRP A 362 20.31 0.66 -10.33
C TRP A 362 19.59 1.70 -11.16
N LYS A 363 19.27 1.37 -12.39
CA LYS A 363 18.57 2.24 -13.33
C LYS A 363 17.11 1.91 -13.44
N ARG A 364 16.76 0.62 -13.41
CA ARG A 364 15.37 0.15 -13.48
C ARG A 364 15.16 -1.04 -12.54
N VAL A 365 14.16 -0.93 -11.70
CA VAL A 365 13.74 -1.98 -10.76
C VAL A 365 12.26 -2.27 -10.97
N LEU A 366 11.89 -3.55 -10.98
CA LEU A 366 10.51 -3.99 -10.81
C LEU A 366 10.33 -4.36 -9.34
N PHE A 367 9.62 -3.52 -8.59
CA PHE A 367 9.30 -3.73 -7.20
C PHE A 367 7.90 -4.34 -7.06
N VAL A 368 7.80 -5.50 -6.43
CA VAL A 368 6.58 -6.34 -6.40
C VAL A 368 6.26 -6.74 -4.96
N PRO A 369 5.72 -5.84 -4.14
CA PRO A 369 5.17 -6.21 -2.84
C PRO A 369 4.10 -7.28 -2.97
N THR A 370 4.17 -8.28 -2.10
CA THR A 370 3.36 -9.49 -2.10
C THR A 370 2.46 -9.52 -0.88
N GLY A 371 1.31 -10.18 -0.95
CA GLY A 371 0.37 -10.26 0.15
C GLY A 371 -0.40 -11.58 0.16
N ALA A 372 -0.56 -12.16 1.35
CA ALA A 372 -1.43 -13.28 1.61
C ALA A 372 -2.73 -12.76 2.23
N LEU A 373 -3.84 -12.93 1.54
CA LEU A 373 -5.16 -12.45 1.97
C LEU A 373 -5.73 -13.39 3.04
N LEU A 374 -5.01 -13.50 4.15
CA LEU A 374 -5.39 -14.26 5.30
C LEU A 374 -6.39 -13.47 6.15
N SER A 375 -7.54 -14.06 6.41
CA SER A 375 -8.49 -13.59 7.41
C SER A 375 -8.63 -14.63 8.51
N LYS A 376 -8.62 -14.19 9.77
CA LYS A 376 -8.84 -15.06 10.92
C LYS A 376 -10.18 -15.83 10.83
N VAL A 377 -11.21 -15.16 10.30
CA VAL A 377 -12.53 -15.78 10.11
C VAL A 377 -12.44 -16.86 9.03
N SER A 378 -11.99 -16.54 7.83
CA SER A 378 -11.92 -17.50 6.73
C SER A 378 -10.98 -18.68 7.03
N PHE A 379 -9.85 -18.42 7.71
CA PHE A 379 -8.93 -19.47 8.14
C PHE A 379 -9.58 -20.45 9.13
N ASN A 380 -10.28 -19.93 10.14
CA ASN A 380 -11.00 -20.77 11.13
C ASN A 380 -12.15 -21.56 10.49
N GLU A 381 -12.69 -21.10 9.39
CA GLU A 381 -13.68 -21.81 8.57
C GLU A 381 -13.06 -22.83 7.59
N GLY A 382 -11.72 -22.95 7.60
CA GLY A 382 -11.00 -23.89 6.75
C GLY A 382 -10.90 -23.46 5.28
N GLN A 383 -11.08 -22.18 5.00
CA GLN A 383 -10.89 -21.61 3.66
C GLN A 383 -9.41 -21.56 3.27
N THR A 384 -9.15 -21.33 2.00
CA THR A 384 -7.82 -21.14 1.43
C THR A 384 -7.27 -19.73 1.70
N ILE A 385 -5.98 -19.53 1.46
CA ILE A 385 -5.28 -18.26 1.61
C ILE A 385 -4.87 -17.77 0.21
N PRO A 386 -5.66 -16.93 -0.46
CA PRO A 386 -5.30 -16.37 -1.75
C PRO A 386 -4.12 -15.40 -1.63
N GLY A 387 -3.31 -15.30 -2.70
CA GLY A 387 -2.26 -14.31 -2.83
C GLY A 387 -2.66 -13.13 -3.71
N ILE A 388 -2.00 -12.00 -3.51
CA ILE A 388 -2.05 -10.81 -4.37
C ILE A 388 -0.67 -10.16 -4.42
N ALA A 389 -0.34 -9.48 -5.54
CA ALA A 389 0.91 -8.72 -5.66
C ALA A 389 0.75 -7.58 -6.64
N HIS A 390 1.35 -6.41 -6.36
CA HIS A 390 1.30 -5.25 -7.24
C HIS A 390 2.71 -4.89 -7.70
N GLY A 391 2.90 -4.77 -9.02
CA GLY A 391 4.19 -4.41 -9.63
C GLY A 391 4.33 -2.91 -9.84
N ILE A 392 5.44 -2.33 -9.38
CA ILE A 392 5.79 -0.92 -9.53
C ILE A 392 7.11 -0.84 -10.26
N VAL A 393 7.13 -0.17 -11.42
CA VAL A 393 8.36 0.09 -12.17
C VAL A 393 8.98 1.38 -11.68
N LEU A 394 10.16 1.27 -11.08
CA LEU A 394 10.93 2.39 -10.54
C LEU A 394 12.16 2.63 -11.42
N GLU A 395 12.39 3.87 -11.82
CA GLU A 395 13.52 4.23 -12.67
C GLU A 395 14.30 5.44 -12.12
N HIS A 396 15.63 5.34 -12.21
CA HIS A 396 16.54 6.48 -12.02
C HIS A 396 16.34 7.53 -13.10
N CYS A 397 16.46 8.82 -12.78
CA CYS A 397 16.34 9.93 -13.75
C CYS A 397 17.21 11.13 -13.37
#